data_95eb035ce9bcda06f6a72602aaab52fa
#
_entry.id   95eb035ce9bcda06f6a72602aaab52fa
#
_cell.length_a   1.000
_cell.length_b   1.000
_cell.length_c   1.000
_cell.angle_alpha   90.00
_cell.angle_beta   90.00
_cell.angle_gamma   90.00
#
_symmetry.space_group_name_H-M   'P 1'
#
loop_
_entity.id
_entity.type
_entity.pdbx_description
1 polymer ?
#
loop_
_entity_poly.entity_id
_entity_poly.type
_entity_poly.pdbx_seq_one_letter_code
_entity_poly.pdbx_strand_id
1 'polypeptide(L)'
;MTQFGLLMFATEYAVAPQVLAQQAEMYGFESLFLPEHTHIPASRKSPWPGGAELPKEYWHTFDPFIALTMAASVTQKLKLGTGISLVTERDPILMAKQVASLDHLSDGRLILGIGAGWNAEEMENHGTPFARRWPILRERTLAMREMWCQEEPEFHGEFVDFDKIWCYPKPKQAGGPPILMGASSRYTYDRIAEYADGWMPIYQNRARRQASGGVDYAAGIAKTKEAWQARGRKGSPQFSIFGVGADRRAVAELVELGFDRVIFSLPSDAADVVLPLLEKYASIAHEFTS
;
A
#
# COMPACT_ATOMS: atom_id res chain seq x y z
N MET A 1 -1.69 3.11 -20.36
CA MET A 1 -2.95 3.74 -19.89
C MET A 1 -2.94 3.76 -18.38
N THR A 2 -3.08 4.92 -17.74
CA THR A 2 -3.06 5.05 -16.28
C THR A 2 -4.34 4.48 -15.68
N GLN A 3 -4.22 3.71 -14.61
CA GLN A 3 -5.32 3.14 -13.84
C GLN A 3 -5.70 4.08 -12.69
N PHE A 4 -6.95 4.02 -12.26
CA PHE A 4 -7.44 4.85 -11.17
C PHE A 4 -8.01 4.01 -10.04
N GLY A 5 -7.56 4.28 -8.82
CA GLY A 5 -8.00 3.60 -7.61
C GLY A 5 -8.51 4.56 -6.56
N LEU A 6 -8.99 3.99 -5.47
CA LEU A 6 -9.47 4.71 -4.29
C LEU A 6 -8.67 4.29 -3.05
N LEU A 7 -8.52 5.19 -2.08
CA LEU A 7 -7.97 4.91 -0.77
C LEU A 7 -8.89 5.52 0.30
N MET A 8 -9.18 4.75 1.34
CA MET A 8 -9.95 5.20 2.50
C MET A 8 -9.49 4.48 3.76
N PHE A 9 -9.43 5.18 4.88
CA PHE A 9 -9.38 4.52 6.19
C PHE A 9 -10.76 3.90 6.46
N ALA A 10 -10.84 2.57 6.48
CA ALA A 10 -12.06 1.85 6.79
C ALA A 10 -12.24 1.81 8.31
N THR A 11 -13.26 2.47 8.81
CA THR A 11 -13.57 2.61 10.25
C THR A 11 -14.99 2.16 10.55
N GLU A 12 -15.31 1.95 11.83
CA GLU A 12 -16.65 1.54 12.25
C GLU A 12 -17.74 2.61 12.03
N TYR A 13 -17.33 3.86 11.80
CA TYR A 13 -18.26 4.95 11.49
C TYR A 13 -18.30 5.34 10.00
N ALA A 14 -17.41 4.78 9.19
CA ALA A 14 -17.36 5.04 7.76
C ALA A 14 -18.27 4.11 6.97
N VAL A 15 -18.44 4.39 5.68
CA VAL A 15 -19.10 3.47 4.75
C VAL A 15 -18.44 2.10 4.83
N ALA A 16 -19.26 1.05 4.94
CA ALA A 16 -18.75 -0.31 5.11
C ALA A 16 -17.88 -0.74 3.90
N PRO A 17 -16.76 -1.47 4.12
CA PRO A 17 -15.80 -1.83 3.06
C PRO A 17 -16.45 -2.53 1.87
N GLN A 18 -17.40 -3.43 2.10
CA GLN A 18 -18.11 -4.14 1.03
C GLN A 18 -19.01 -3.21 0.19
N VAL A 19 -19.64 -2.22 0.81
CA VAL A 19 -20.47 -1.24 0.10
C VAL A 19 -19.59 -0.35 -0.77
N LEU A 20 -18.50 0.17 -0.20
CA LEU A 20 -17.55 0.99 -0.93
C LEU A 20 -16.95 0.21 -2.12
N ALA A 21 -16.55 -1.04 -1.91
CA ALA A 21 -15.94 -1.88 -2.92
C ALA A 21 -16.89 -2.16 -4.10
N GLN A 22 -18.17 -2.49 -3.83
CA GLN A 22 -19.16 -2.68 -4.88
C GLN A 22 -19.38 -1.40 -5.70
N GLN A 23 -19.49 -0.26 -5.04
CA GLN A 23 -19.66 1.03 -5.72
C GLN A 23 -18.39 1.41 -6.51
N ALA A 24 -17.20 1.20 -5.95
CA ALA A 24 -15.94 1.43 -6.65
C ALA A 24 -15.86 0.60 -7.95
N GLU A 25 -16.17 -0.68 -7.89
CA GLU A 25 -16.20 -1.55 -9.08
C GLU A 25 -17.25 -1.08 -10.09
N MET A 26 -18.44 -0.70 -9.65
CA MET A 26 -19.51 -0.21 -10.51
C MET A 26 -19.17 1.11 -11.21
N TYR A 27 -18.45 2.01 -10.57
CA TYR A 27 -17.94 3.25 -11.15
C TYR A 27 -16.68 3.05 -12.03
N GLY A 28 -16.16 1.82 -12.13
CA GLY A 28 -15.03 1.48 -13.00
C GLY A 28 -13.65 1.79 -12.41
N PHE A 29 -13.54 1.98 -11.09
CA PHE A 29 -12.23 2.07 -10.44
C PHE A 29 -11.52 0.72 -10.50
N GLU A 30 -10.21 0.76 -10.76
CA GLU A 30 -9.39 -0.45 -10.88
C GLU A 30 -9.08 -1.08 -9.53
N SER A 31 -8.97 -0.27 -8.47
CA SER A 31 -8.50 -0.74 -7.16
C SER A 31 -9.06 0.03 -5.99
N LEU A 32 -9.12 -0.64 -4.83
CA LEU A 32 -9.39 -0.07 -3.52
C LEU A 32 -8.23 -0.37 -2.56
N PHE A 33 -7.65 0.67 -1.96
CA PHE A 33 -6.56 0.57 -1.00
C PHE A 33 -7.03 0.96 0.40
N LEU A 34 -6.62 0.17 1.40
CA LEU A 34 -6.87 0.45 2.81
C LEU A 34 -5.54 0.57 3.56
N PRO A 35 -5.33 1.63 4.36
CA PRO A 35 -4.15 1.81 5.19
C PRO A 35 -4.22 0.95 6.46
N GLU A 36 -3.11 0.91 7.19
CA GLU A 36 -2.98 0.15 8.43
C GLU A 36 -2.44 1.00 9.57
N HIS A 37 -3.09 0.88 10.71
CA HIS A 37 -2.57 1.06 12.06
C HIS A 37 -3.23 0.04 12.97
N THR A 38 -2.44 -0.66 13.79
CA THR A 38 -2.99 -1.63 14.75
C THR A 38 -3.58 -0.91 15.96
N HIS A 39 -2.95 0.17 16.35
CA HIS A 39 -3.36 1.07 17.42
C HIS A 39 -2.52 2.36 17.34
N ILE A 40 -2.98 3.40 18.00
CA ILE A 40 -2.17 4.61 18.18
C ILE A 40 -1.88 4.80 19.68
N PRO A 41 -0.62 4.80 20.12
CA PRO A 41 -0.28 5.04 21.52
C PRO A 41 -0.79 6.39 22.02
N ALA A 42 -1.54 6.38 23.12
CA ALA A 42 -2.16 7.59 23.70
C ALA A 42 -1.13 8.65 24.15
N SER A 43 0.12 8.24 24.35
CA SER A 43 1.22 9.13 24.72
C SER A 43 1.54 10.19 23.66
N ARG A 44 1.26 9.90 22.38
CA ARG A 44 1.49 10.80 21.24
C ARG A 44 2.91 11.38 21.18
N LYS A 45 3.93 10.63 21.61
CA LYS A 45 5.34 11.09 21.60
C LYS A 45 5.87 11.21 20.16
N SER A 46 5.54 10.23 19.29
CA SER A 46 5.86 10.32 17.86
C SER A 46 4.94 11.32 17.19
N PRO A 47 5.47 12.43 16.61
CA PRO A 47 4.64 13.40 15.91
C PRO A 47 4.09 12.81 14.61
N TRP A 48 2.83 13.14 14.31
CA TRP A 48 2.25 12.74 13.04
C TRP A 48 2.87 13.51 11.86
N PRO A 49 3.35 12.81 10.81
CA PRO A 49 4.03 13.49 9.67
C PRO A 49 3.13 14.44 8.86
N GLY A 50 1.81 14.34 9.03
CA GLY A 50 0.84 15.18 8.32
C GLY A 50 0.53 16.52 8.95
N GLY A 51 0.91 16.77 10.22
CA GLY A 51 0.62 18.02 10.90
C GLY A 51 0.57 17.92 12.43
N ALA A 52 -0.08 18.90 13.08
CA ALA A 52 -0.14 18.98 14.54
C ALA A 52 -1.12 17.96 15.15
N GLU A 53 -2.28 17.78 14.54
CA GLU A 53 -3.32 16.89 15.03
C GLU A 53 -3.41 15.61 14.18
N LEU A 54 -3.46 14.46 14.85
CA LEU A 54 -3.68 13.17 14.21
C LEU A 54 -5.18 13.02 13.92
N PRO A 55 -5.57 12.77 12.65
CA PRO A 55 -6.97 12.47 12.33
C PRO A 55 -7.45 11.21 13.03
N LYS A 56 -8.72 11.22 13.47
CA LYS A 56 -9.29 10.12 14.28
C LYS A 56 -9.31 8.77 13.56
N GLU A 57 -9.41 8.75 12.24
CA GLU A 57 -9.42 7.53 11.44
C GLU A 57 -8.16 6.67 11.64
N TYR A 58 -7.04 7.24 12.09
CA TYR A 58 -5.81 6.49 12.33
C TYR A 58 -5.94 5.46 13.45
N TRP A 59 -6.70 5.75 14.52
CA TRP A 59 -6.89 4.81 15.64
C TRP A 59 -8.24 4.09 15.61
N HIS A 60 -9.06 4.38 14.60
CA HIS A 60 -10.35 3.72 14.37
C HIS A 60 -10.30 2.74 13.19
N THR A 61 -9.19 2.71 12.42
CA THR A 61 -9.14 1.89 11.21
C THR A 61 -9.20 0.39 11.53
N PHE A 62 -9.96 -0.35 10.72
CA PHE A 62 -10.00 -1.81 10.79
C PHE A 62 -8.68 -2.42 10.31
N ASP A 63 -8.44 -3.68 10.71
CA ASP A 63 -7.38 -4.48 10.07
C ASP A 63 -7.62 -4.54 8.55
N PRO A 64 -6.63 -4.15 7.72
CA PRO A 64 -6.83 -4.04 6.29
C PRO A 64 -7.10 -5.39 5.62
N PHE A 65 -6.51 -6.50 6.10
CA PHE A 65 -6.74 -7.81 5.50
C PHE A 65 -8.16 -8.32 5.76
N ILE A 66 -8.72 -8.06 6.93
CA ILE A 66 -10.12 -8.37 7.25
C ILE A 66 -11.06 -7.53 6.39
N ALA A 67 -10.85 -6.22 6.33
CA ALA A 67 -11.70 -5.31 5.56
C ALA A 67 -11.60 -5.58 4.03
N LEU A 68 -10.39 -5.87 3.51
CA LEU A 68 -10.19 -6.25 2.11
C LEU A 68 -10.81 -7.61 1.79
N THR A 69 -10.87 -8.55 2.74
CA THR A 69 -11.59 -9.82 2.56
C THR A 69 -13.10 -9.59 2.39
N MET A 70 -13.68 -8.66 3.14
CA MET A 70 -15.08 -8.24 2.96
C MET A 70 -15.29 -7.62 1.57
N ALA A 71 -14.39 -6.78 1.10
CA ALA A 71 -14.43 -6.21 -0.23
C ALA A 71 -14.29 -7.26 -1.34
N ALA A 72 -13.37 -8.22 -1.15
CA ALA A 72 -13.13 -9.34 -2.07
C ALA A 72 -14.37 -10.17 -2.33
N SER A 73 -15.16 -10.44 -1.28
CA SER A 73 -16.33 -11.32 -1.31
C SER A 73 -17.48 -10.79 -2.17
N VAL A 74 -17.51 -9.50 -2.46
CA VAL A 74 -18.63 -8.81 -3.15
C VAL A 74 -18.21 -8.17 -4.49
N THR A 75 -16.96 -8.35 -4.91
CA THR A 75 -16.39 -7.81 -6.15
C THR A 75 -15.76 -8.90 -6.99
N GLN A 76 -15.63 -8.67 -8.30
CA GLN A 76 -15.08 -9.66 -9.24
C GLN A 76 -13.78 -9.20 -9.92
N LYS A 77 -13.60 -7.90 -10.13
CA LYS A 77 -12.49 -7.32 -10.92
C LYS A 77 -11.67 -6.32 -10.11
N LEU A 78 -12.28 -5.67 -9.11
CA LEU A 78 -11.65 -4.65 -8.28
C LEU A 78 -10.40 -5.23 -7.62
N LYS A 79 -9.24 -4.64 -7.86
CA LYS A 79 -8.02 -4.98 -7.14
C LYS A 79 -8.08 -4.44 -5.72
N LEU A 80 -7.46 -5.17 -4.82
CA LEU A 80 -7.52 -4.96 -3.38
C LEU A 80 -6.10 -4.64 -2.91
N GLY A 81 -5.90 -3.48 -2.30
CA GLY A 81 -4.57 -3.05 -1.94
C GLY A 81 -4.42 -2.64 -0.47
N THR A 82 -3.25 -2.82 0.08
CA THR A 82 -2.88 -2.12 1.32
C THR A 82 -2.17 -0.81 0.98
N GLY A 83 -2.59 0.28 1.58
CA GLY A 83 -2.03 1.60 1.30
C GLY A 83 -1.61 2.39 2.54
N ILE A 84 -0.66 1.86 3.32
CA ILE A 84 0.26 0.71 3.22
C ILE A 84 0.10 -0.22 4.42
N SER A 85 0.56 -1.48 4.29
CA SER A 85 0.68 -2.37 5.44
C SER A 85 1.99 -2.14 6.20
N LEU A 86 1.91 -2.26 7.53
CA LEU A 86 3.03 -2.08 8.46
C LEU A 86 3.71 -3.44 8.73
N VAL A 87 4.47 -3.93 7.76
CA VAL A 87 5.16 -5.24 7.84
C VAL A 87 6.05 -5.38 9.08
N THR A 88 6.56 -4.26 9.58
CA THR A 88 7.38 -4.19 10.80
C THR A 88 6.63 -4.52 12.08
N GLU A 89 5.30 -4.54 12.04
CA GLU A 89 4.43 -4.78 13.19
C GLU A 89 3.72 -6.13 13.15
N ARG A 90 3.98 -6.93 12.09
CA ARG A 90 3.34 -8.23 11.87
C ARG A 90 4.34 -9.37 11.92
N ASP A 91 3.96 -10.49 12.49
CA ASP A 91 4.70 -11.73 12.33
C ASP A 91 4.78 -12.13 10.85
N PRO A 92 5.97 -12.40 10.28
CA PRO A 92 6.12 -12.63 8.84
C PRO A 92 5.46 -13.92 8.37
N ILE A 93 5.40 -14.99 9.18
CA ILE A 93 4.75 -16.26 8.82
C ILE A 93 3.24 -16.07 8.77
N LEU A 94 2.69 -15.40 9.80
CA LEU A 94 1.25 -15.10 9.83
C LEU A 94 0.86 -14.17 8.69
N MET A 95 1.66 -13.13 8.43
CA MET A 95 1.40 -12.20 7.34
C MET A 95 1.48 -12.86 5.97
N ALA A 96 2.48 -13.72 5.74
CA ALA A 96 2.59 -14.51 4.51
C ALA A 96 1.35 -15.37 4.27
N LYS A 97 0.80 -15.98 5.34
CA LYS A 97 -0.44 -16.75 5.30
C LYS A 97 -1.66 -15.88 4.97
N GLN A 98 -1.81 -14.72 5.61
CA GLN A 98 -2.92 -13.81 5.37
C GLN A 98 -2.93 -13.29 3.93
N VAL A 99 -1.78 -12.83 3.45
CA VAL A 99 -1.58 -12.35 2.07
C VAL A 99 -1.89 -13.45 1.06
N ALA A 100 -1.32 -14.65 1.23
CA ALA A 100 -1.55 -15.77 0.32
C ALA A 100 -3.03 -16.20 0.30
N SER A 101 -3.69 -16.21 1.47
CA SER A 101 -5.10 -16.57 1.58
C SER A 101 -5.99 -15.55 0.87
N LEU A 102 -5.78 -14.26 1.12
CA LEU A 102 -6.57 -13.20 0.47
C LEU A 102 -6.33 -13.18 -1.04
N ASP A 103 -5.08 -13.31 -1.48
CA ASP A 103 -4.75 -13.35 -2.90
C ASP A 103 -5.41 -14.55 -3.59
N HIS A 104 -5.35 -15.73 -2.98
CA HIS A 104 -5.98 -16.94 -3.51
C HIS A 104 -7.51 -16.81 -3.57
N LEU A 105 -8.16 -16.37 -2.49
CA LEU A 105 -9.61 -16.20 -2.39
C LEU A 105 -10.15 -15.09 -3.29
N SER A 106 -9.35 -14.08 -3.58
CA SER A 106 -9.71 -12.98 -4.49
C SER A 106 -9.38 -13.26 -5.95
N ASP A 107 -8.89 -14.46 -6.30
CA ASP A 107 -8.45 -14.85 -7.64
C ASP A 107 -7.31 -13.97 -8.20
N GLY A 108 -6.30 -13.67 -7.34
CA GLY A 108 -5.10 -12.93 -7.74
C GLY A 108 -5.30 -11.42 -7.87
N ARG A 109 -6.20 -10.83 -7.10
CA ARG A 109 -6.49 -9.39 -7.15
C ARG A 109 -5.74 -8.56 -6.10
N LEU A 110 -4.92 -9.17 -5.25
CA LEU A 110 -4.21 -8.44 -4.19
C LEU A 110 -3.01 -7.66 -4.72
N ILE A 111 -2.80 -6.46 -4.18
CA ILE A 111 -1.60 -5.62 -4.31
C ILE A 111 -1.12 -5.32 -2.91
N LEU A 112 0.13 -5.65 -2.59
CA LEU A 112 0.68 -5.44 -1.25
C LEU A 112 1.50 -4.15 -1.21
N GLY A 113 0.89 -3.04 -0.80
CA GLY A 113 1.64 -1.83 -0.45
C GLY A 113 2.26 -1.97 0.94
N ILE A 114 3.56 -1.73 1.05
CA ILE A 114 4.32 -1.89 2.30
C ILE A 114 5.05 -0.62 2.71
N GLY A 115 5.27 -0.47 4.01
CA GLY A 115 6.09 0.58 4.58
C GLY A 115 6.68 0.21 5.93
N ALA A 116 7.66 1.00 6.37
CA ALA A 116 8.34 0.75 7.65
C ALA A 116 7.67 1.43 8.85
N GLY A 117 6.58 2.16 8.63
CA GLY A 117 5.91 2.89 9.71
C GLY A 117 6.64 4.18 10.17
N TRP A 118 5.91 5.03 10.85
CA TRP A 118 6.40 6.32 11.37
C TRP A 118 6.28 6.44 12.90
N ASN A 119 5.37 5.68 13.52
CA ASN A 119 5.09 5.75 14.95
C ASN A 119 6.01 4.79 15.70
N ALA A 120 6.99 5.35 16.44
CA ALA A 120 7.98 4.55 17.14
C ALA A 120 7.36 3.71 18.26
N GLU A 121 6.45 4.29 19.03
CA GLU A 121 5.84 3.60 20.17
C GLU A 121 4.87 2.50 19.74
N GLU A 122 4.13 2.68 18.62
CA GLU A 122 3.31 1.63 18.02
C GLU A 122 4.18 0.42 17.66
N MET A 123 5.28 0.68 16.99
CA MET A 123 6.23 -0.33 16.56
C MET A 123 6.89 -1.05 17.74
N GLU A 124 7.30 -0.29 18.78
CA GLU A 124 7.90 -0.84 19.99
C GLU A 124 6.92 -1.72 20.79
N ASN A 125 5.62 -1.40 20.78
CA ASN A 125 4.59 -2.24 21.37
C ASN A 125 4.47 -3.62 20.67
N HIS A 126 4.85 -3.69 19.40
CA HIS A 126 4.97 -4.94 18.64
C HIS A 126 6.36 -5.61 18.77
N GLY A 127 7.22 -5.12 19.65
CA GLY A 127 8.56 -5.66 19.87
C GLY A 127 9.57 -5.30 18.77
N THR A 128 9.23 -4.37 17.87
CA THR A 128 10.12 -3.96 16.80
C THR A 128 10.85 -2.65 17.16
N PRO A 129 12.19 -2.67 17.31
CA PRO A 129 12.96 -1.46 17.56
C PRO A 129 12.88 -0.50 16.36
N PHE A 130 12.41 0.72 16.60
CA PHE A 130 12.21 1.73 15.53
C PHE A 130 13.48 1.98 14.69
N ALA A 131 14.65 2.02 15.31
CA ALA A 131 15.92 2.22 14.60
C ALA A 131 16.26 1.07 13.62
N ARG A 132 15.73 -0.14 13.86
CA ARG A 132 15.97 -1.32 13.03
C ARG A 132 14.83 -1.62 12.05
N ARG A 133 13.82 -0.76 11.92
CA ARG A 133 12.62 -1.01 11.09
C ARG A 133 12.92 -1.32 9.62
N TRP A 134 13.94 -0.72 9.04
CA TRP A 134 14.25 -0.95 7.63
C TRP A 134 14.88 -2.32 7.35
N PRO A 135 15.91 -2.78 8.08
CA PRO A 135 16.39 -4.16 7.92
C PRO A 135 15.33 -5.19 8.30
N ILE A 136 14.50 -4.94 9.33
CA ILE A 136 13.38 -5.83 9.68
C ILE A 136 12.35 -5.90 8.53
N LEU A 137 11.94 -4.77 7.96
CA LEU A 137 11.06 -4.73 6.79
C LEU A 137 11.62 -5.57 5.64
N ARG A 138 12.92 -5.40 5.35
CA ARG A 138 13.61 -6.13 4.29
C ARG A 138 13.55 -7.65 4.54
N GLU A 139 13.97 -8.13 5.70
CA GLU A 139 14.00 -9.56 6.00
C GLU A 139 12.61 -10.18 5.99
N ARG A 140 11.63 -9.54 6.64
CA ARG A 140 10.25 -10.02 6.64
C ARG A 140 9.67 -10.11 5.22
N THR A 141 9.97 -9.12 4.37
CA THR A 141 9.51 -9.15 2.97
C THR A 141 10.16 -10.27 2.17
N LEU A 142 11.47 -10.49 2.33
CA LEU A 142 12.19 -11.57 1.67
C LEU A 142 11.71 -12.95 2.16
N ALA A 143 11.54 -13.12 3.46
CA ALA A 143 11.02 -14.36 4.04
C ALA A 143 9.59 -14.67 3.53
N MET A 144 8.71 -13.68 3.40
CA MET A 144 7.39 -13.87 2.79
C MET A 144 7.50 -14.34 1.33
N ARG A 145 8.41 -13.76 0.54
CA ARG A 145 8.63 -14.20 -0.84
C ARG A 145 9.11 -15.66 -0.91
N GLU A 146 10.02 -16.07 -0.03
CA GLU A 146 10.44 -17.48 0.07
C GLU A 146 9.24 -18.39 0.37
N MET A 147 8.40 -18.02 1.35
CA MET A 147 7.19 -18.76 1.70
C MET A 147 6.18 -18.85 0.55
N TRP A 148 6.12 -17.89 -0.36
CA TRP A 148 5.22 -17.92 -1.51
C TRP A 148 5.78 -18.69 -2.70
N CYS A 149 7.10 -18.70 -2.88
CA CYS A 149 7.76 -19.28 -4.05
C CYS A 149 8.19 -20.74 -3.86
N GLN A 150 8.67 -21.10 -2.66
CA GLN A 150 9.26 -22.41 -2.41
C GLN A 150 8.22 -23.39 -1.85
N GLU A 151 8.40 -24.70 -2.14
CA GLU A 151 7.56 -25.76 -1.57
C GLU A 151 7.89 -25.95 -0.07
N GLU A 152 9.16 -26.00 0.26
CA GLU A 152 9.71 -26.09 1.61
C GLU A 152 10.61 -24.89 1.89
N PRO A 153 10.05 -23.67 2.11
CA PRO A 153 10.84 -22.50 2.41
C PRO A 153 11.54 -22.62 3.76
N GLU A 154 12.76 -22.10 3.82
CA GLU A 154 13.52 -21.83 5.04
C GLU A 154 14.09 -20.42 4.95
N PHE A 155 14.35 -19.78 6.07
CA PHE A 155 14.95 -18.45 6.10
C PHE A 155 15.81 -18.27 7.34
N HIS A 156 17.07 -17.85 7.17
CA HIS A 156 18.05 -17.68 8.26
C HIS A 156 18.65 -16.28 8.21
N GLY A 157 17.93 -15.33 8.81
CA GLY A 157 18.32 -13.92 8.91
C GLY A 157 18.59 -13.48 10.35
N GLU A 158 18.79 -12.20 10.54
CA GLU A 158 18.98 -11.60 11.87
C GLU A 158 17.65 -11.45 12.61
N PHE A 159 16.54 -11.20 11.90
CA PHE A 159 15.22 -10.88 12.47
C PHE A 159 14.16 -11.91 12.14
N VAL A 160 14.42 -12.76 11.17
CA VAL A 160 13.53 -13.84 10.75
C VAL A 160 14.38 -15.09 10.63
N ASP A 161 14.05 -16.12 11.38
CA ASP A 161 14.77 -17.38 11.38
C ASP A 161 13.78 -18.54 11.55
N PHE A 162 13.74 -19.43 10.57
CA PHE A 162 12.95 -20.66 10.62
C PHE A 162 13.51 -21.72 9.67
N ASP A 163 13.49 -22.97 10.14
CA ASP A 163 13.80 -24.15 9.32
C ASP A 163 12.65 -24.43 8.32
N LYS A 164 12.83 -25.45 7.45
CA LYS A 164 11.86 -25.82 6.43
C LYS A 164 10.44 -25.99 6.95
N ILE A 165 9.52 -25.27 6.35
CA ILE A 165 8.09 -25.32 6.68
C ILE A 165 7.24 -25.56 5.43
N TRP A 166 6.02 -26.01 5.61
CA TRP A 166 4.97 -25.99 4.59
C TRP A 166 4.02 -24.81 4.86
N CYS A 167 4.03 -23.84 3.96
CA CYS A 167 3.17 -22.66 4.06
C CYS A 167 2.20 -22.61 2.87
N TYR A 168 1.00 -23.14 3.06
CA TYR A 168 -0.09 -23.19 2.05
C TYR A 168 -1.36 -22.53 2.58
N PRO A 169 -2.29 -22.01 1.70
CA PRO A 169 -2.14 -22.00 0.23
C PRO A 169 -1.00 -21.10 -0.23
N LYS A 170 -0.52 -21.33 -1.43
CA LYS A 170 0.32 -20.33 -2.12
C LYS A 170 -0.57 -19.25 -2.69
N PRO A 171 -0.06 -18.02 -2.90
CA PRO A 171 -0.80 -16.98 -3.62
C PRO A 171 -1.27 -17.47 -4.99
N LYS A 172 -2.34 -16.93 -5.51
CA LYS A 172 -2.82 -17.18 -6.88
C LYS A 172 -1.86 -16.56 -7.90
N GLN A 173 -1.32 -15.40 -7.58
CA GLN A 173 -0.29 -14.74 -8.37
C GLN A 173 1.05 -15.45 -8.18
N ALA A 174 1.67 -15.88 -9.27
CA ALA A 174 2.96 -16.58 -9.22
C ALA A 174 4.05 -15.69 -8.60
N GLY A 175 4.69 -16.17 -7.53
CA GLY A 175 5.70 -15.41 -6.78
C GLY A 175 5.15 -14.43 -5.75
N GLY A 176 3.84 -14.43 -5.55
CA GLY A 176 3.12 -13.54 -4.65
C GLY A 176 2.52 -12.30 -5.32
N PRO A 177 1.68 -11.54 -4.61
CA PRO A 177 1.15 -10.29 -5.12
C PRO A 177 2.26 -9.27 -5.35
N PRO A 178 2.09 -8.31 -6.29
CA PRO A 178 3.06 -7.24 -6.46
C PRO A 178 3.22 -6.43 -5.17
N ILE A 179 4.46 -6.16 -4.79
CA ILE A 179 4.83 -5.41 -3.59
C ILE A 179 5.19 -3.98 -3.98
N LEU A 180 4.46 -3.00 -3.46
CA LEU A 180 4.69 -1.57 -3.71
C LEU A 180 5.26 -0.88 -2.47
N MET A 181 6.39 -0.19 -2.61
CA MET A 181 7.07 0.50 -1.51
C MET A 181 6.51 1.90 -1.26
N GLY A 182 5.87 2.11 -0.11
CA GLY A 182 5.33 3.39 0.35
C GLY A 182 6.38 4.23 1.10
N ALA A 183 7.42 4.69 0.43
CA ALA A 183 8.48 5.50 1.04
C ALA A 183 9.05 6.52 0.03
N SER A 184 9.76 7.54 0.54
CA SER A 184 10.34 8.59 -0.31
C SER A 184 11.66 9.11 0.30
N SER A 185 12.63 8.21 0.47
CA SER A 185 13.98 8.56 0.94
C SER A 185 15.02 8.24 -0.14
N ARG A 186 16.24 8.76 0.01
CA ARG A 186 17.33 8.44 -0.91
C ARG A 186 17.63 6.93 -1.06
N TYR A 187 17.25 6.12 -0.07
CA TYR A 187 17.47 4.67 -0.07
C TYR A 187 16.29 3.88 -0.66
N THR A 188 15.17 4.55 -0.95
CA THR A 188 13.91 3.88 -1.37
C THR A 188 14.09 3.15 -2.69
N TYR A 189 14.78 3.76 -3.65
CA TYR A 189 14.92 3.24 -5.01
C TYR A 189 15.72 1.94 -5.06
N ASP A 190 16.82 1.85 -4.29
CA ASP A 190 17.60 0.62 -4.13
C ASP A 190 16.79 -0.50 -3.44
N ARG A 191 16.00 -0.15 -2.43
CA ARG A 191 15.12 -1.09 -1.74
C ARG A 191 14.04 -1.65 -2.65
N ILE A 192 13.43 -0.81 -3.49
CA ILE A 192 12.46 -1.25 -4.49
C ILE A 192 13.13 -2.26 -5.42
N ALA A 193 14.27 -1.92 -5.98
CA ALA A 193 15.00 -2.80 -6.88
C ALA A 193 15.44 -4.11 -6.22
N GLU A 194 15.64 -4.13 -4.90
CA GLU A 194 16.07 -5.30 -4.15
C GLU A 194 14.91 -6.26 -3.81
N TYR A 195 13.81 -5.76 -3.24
CA TYR A 195 12.77 -6.64 -2.67
C TYR A 195 11.32 -6.20 -2.91
N ALA A 196 11.07 -5.14 -3.67
CA ALA A 196 9.72 -4.72 -4.06
C ALA A 196 9.52 -4.74 -5.58
N ASP A 197 8.31 -4.50 -6.07
CA ASP A 197 7.97 -4.51 -7.50
C ASP A 197 7.59 -3.13 -8.03
N GLY A 198 7.55 -2.14 -7.15
CA GLY A 198 7.24 -0.79 -7.55
C GLY A 198 7.26 0.23 -6.44
N TRP A 199 7.01 1.46 -6.82
CA TRP A 199 7.01 2.63 -5.95
C TRP A 199 5.61 3.17 -5.76
N MET A 200 5.23 3.47 -4.51
CA MET A 200 3.92 4.03 -4.17
C MET A 200 4.05 5.16 -3.15
N PRO A 201 4.57 6.35 -3.55
CA PRO A 201 4.69 7.50 -2.67
C PRO A 201 3.33 8.13 -2.35
N ILE A 202 3.29 8.88 -1.22
CA ILE A 202 2.17 9.75 -0.89
C ILE A 202 2.25 11.02 -1.77
N TYR A 203 1.12 11.41 -2.35
CA TYR A 203 1.03 12.65 -3.10
C TYR A 203 1.25 13.87 -2.19
N GLN A 204 2.07 14.76 -2.66
CA GLN A 204 2.29 16.07 -2.07
C GLN A 204 1.94 17.14 -3.10
N ASN A 205 1.02 18.02 -2.77
CA ASN A 205 0.72 19.14 -3.67
C ASN A 205 1.95 20.05 -3.84
N ARG A 206 1.92 20.87 -4.89
CA ARG A 206 3.05 21.74 -5.26
C ARG A 206 3.53 22.64 -4.11
N ALA A 207 2.60 23.20 -3.34
CA ALA A 207 2.94 24.07 -2.22
C ALA A 207 3.71 23.32 -1.11
N ARG A 208 3.27 22.10 -0.77
CA ARG A 208 3.95 21.23 0.21
C ARG A 208 5.33 20.80 -0.29
N ARG A 209 5.46 20.43 -1.57
CA ARG A 209 6.75 20.08 -2.18
C ARG A 209 7.76 21.25 -2.09
N GLN A 210 7.30 22.48 -2.34
CA GLN A 210 8.16 23.67 -2.26
C GLN A 210 8.56 24.04 -0.82
N ALA A 211 7.66 23.88 0.14
CA ALA A 211 7.89 24.28 1.52
C ALA A 211 8.80 23.32 2.31
N SER A 212 8.78 22.02 2.00
CA SER A 212 9.45 20.98 2.80
C SER A 212 10.57 20.23 2.07
N GLY A 213 11.05 20.73 0.91
CA GLY A 213 12.01 19.99 0.08
C GLY A 213 11.41 18.65 -0.40
N GLY A 214 10.17 18.68 -0.85
CA GLY A 214 9.33 17.52 -1.13
C GLY A 214 9.83 16.57 -2.20
N VAL A 215 9.08 15.51 -2.42
CA VAL A 215 9.44 14.42 -3.34
C VAL A 215 9.45 14.92 -4.79
N ASP A 216 10.59 14.79 -5.44
CA ASP A 216 10.71 14.92 -6.90
C ASP A 216 10.30 13.58 -7.54
N TYR A 217 9.08 13.52 -8.06
CA TYR A 217 8.53 12.29 -8.63
C TYR A 217 9.23 11.88 -9.92
N ALA A 218 9.60 12.84 -10.80
CA ALA A 218 10.30 12.54 -12.03
C ALA A 218 11.67 11.91 -11.74
N ALA A 219 12.44 12.52 -10.85
CA ALA A 219 13.72 11.97 -10.40
C ALA A 219 13.53 10.62 -9.67
N GLY A 220 12.47 10.45 -8.89
CA GLY A 220 12.15 9.19 -8.21
C GLY A 220 11.87 8.05 -9.19
N ILE A 221 11.07 8.29 -10.22
CA ILE A 221 10.79 7.34 -11.31
C ILE A 221 12.09 6.97 -12.03
N ALA A 222 12.90 7.96 -12.42
CA ALA A 222 14.18 7.73 -13.11
C ALA A 222 15.14 6.87 -12.28
N LYS A 223 15.35 7.23 -11.01
CA LYS A 223 16.23 6.49 -10.08
C LYS A 223 15.73 5.06 -9.82
N THR A 224 14.42 4.86 -9.74
CA THR A 224 13.85 3.51 -9.57
C THR A 224 14.14 2.64 -10.79
N LYS A 225 13.97 3.18 -12.00
CA LYS A 225 14.28 2.47 -13.25
C LYS A 225 15.78 2.15 -13.37
N GLU A 226 16.63 3.11 -13.01
CA GLU A 226 18.08 2.92 -12.99
C GLU A 226 18.51 1.81 -12.02
N ALA A 227 18.05 1.87 -10.77
CA ALA A 227 18.34 0.85 -9.77
C ALA A 227 17.80 -0.54 -10.17
N TRP A 228 16.63 -0.58 -10.82
CA TRP A 228 16.03 -1.80 -11.35
C TRP A 228 16.91 -2.45 -12.42
N GLN A 229 17.38 -1.66 -13.38
CA GLN A 229 18.27 -2.12 -14.45
C GLN A 229 19.63 -2.55 -13.90
N ALA A 230 20.21 -1.77 -12.97
CA ALA A 230 21.50 -2.10 -12.35
C ALA A 230 21.49 -3.44 -11.61
N ARG A 231 20.33 -3.88 -11.10
CA ARG A 231 20.16 -5.21 -10.49
C ARG A 231 19.74 -6.30 -11.46
N GLY A 232 19.67 -6.02 -12.75
CA GLY A 232 19.30 -7.01 -13.79
C GLY A 232 17.87 -7.51 -13.68
N ARG A 233 16.96 -6.75 -13.04
CA ARG A 233 15.56 -7.13 -12.89
C ARG A 233 14.84 -7.10 -14.25
N LYS A 234 14.03 -8.13 -14.53
CA LYS A 234 13.23 -8.21 -15.77
C LYS A 234 12.00 -7.30 -15.68
N GLY A 235 11.51 -6.85 -16.84
CA GLY A 235 10.34 -6.00 -16.92
C GLY A 235 10.60 -4.57 -16.43
N SER A 236 9.56 -3.91 -15.92
CA SER A 236 9.62 -2.54 -15.42
C SER A 236 8.98 -2.46 -14.04
N PRO A 237 9.49 -1.62 -13.12
CA PRO A 237 8.83 -1.37 -11.85
C PRO A 237 7.49 -0.67 -12.06
N GLN A 238 6.51 -0.95 -11.20
CA GLN A 238 5.22 -0.28 -11.19
C GLN A 238 5.30 1.06 -10.45
N PHE A 239 4.57 2.06 -10.93
CA PHE A 239 4.48 3.38 -10.30
C PHE A 239 3.05 3.69 -9.92
N SER A 240 2.74 3.66 -8.64
CA SER A 240 1.45 4.09 -8.09
C SER A 240 1.65 5.30 -7.21
N ILE A 241 0.64 6.17 -7.08
CA ILE A 241 0.69 7.31 -6.16
C ILE A 241 -0.66 7.44 -5.46
N PHE A 242 -0.65 7.65 -4.14
CA PHE A 242 -1.88 7.76 -3.35
C PHE A 242 -1.96 9.07 -2.57
N GLY A 243 -3.15 9.40 -2.10
CA GLY A 243 -3.40 10.67 -1.42
C GLY A 243 -3.79 11.80 -2.37
N VAL A 244 -4.22 11.47 -3.59
CA VAL A 244 -4.59 12.48 -4.60
C VAL A 244 -6.04 12.91 -4.36
N GLY A 245 -6.28 14.22 -4.37
CA GLY A 245 -7.63 14.78 -4.34
C GLY A 245 -8.27 14.86 -5.73
N ALA A 246 -9.52 15.35 -5.78
CA ALA A 246 -10.25 15.59 -7.02
C ALA A 246 -9.74 16.85 -7.75
N ASP A 247 -8.47 16.86 -8.12
CA ASP A 247 -7.80 17.96 -8.83
C ASP A 247 -7.31 17.47 -10.22
N ARG A 248 -8.01 17.90 -11.27
CA ARG A 248 -7.69 17.53 -12.65
C ARG A 248 -6.28 17.90 -13.07
N ARG A 249 -5.74 19.03 -12.57
CA ARG A 249 -4.38 19.46 -12.91
C ARG A 249 -3.34 18.54 -12.28
N ALA A 250 -3.56 18.16 -11.02
CA ALA A 250 -2.70 17.20 -10.34
C ALA A 250 -2.73 15.83 -11.03
N VAL A 251 -3.91 15.36 -11.44
CA VAL A 251 -4.06 14.10 -12.18
C VAL A 251 -3.32 14.16 -13.51
N ALA A 252 -3.50 15.23 -14.29
CA ALA A 252 -2.80 15.40 -15.57
C ALA A 252 -1.27 15.38 -15.38
N GLU A 253 -0.73 16.12 -14.42
CA GLU A 253 0.71 16.10 -14.07
C GLU A 253 1.21 14.67 -13.78
N LEU A 254 0.45 13.91 -12.99
CA LEU A 254 0.84 12.55 -12.60
C LEU A 254 0.77 11.55 -13.76
N VAL A 255 -0.21 11.69 -14.64
CA VAL A 255 -0.32 10.88 -15.86
C VAL A 255 0.85 11.18 -16.81
N GLU A 256 1.19 12.46 -17.04
CA GLU A 256 2.34 12.88 -17.85
C GLU A 256 3.68 12.38 -17.26
N LEU A 257 3.82 12.34 -15.95
CA LEU A 257 4.99 11.78 -15.27
C LEU A 257 5.14 10.26 -15.46
N GLY A 258 4.08 9.58 -15.90
CA GLY A 258 4.10 8.16 -16.18
C GLY A 258 3.78 7.28 -14.95
N PHE A 259 2.94 7.75 -14.05
CA PHE A 259 2.37 6.87 -13.02
C PHE A 259 1.39 5.88 -13.66
N ASP A 260 1.57 4.60 -13.37
CA ASP A 260 0.70 3.52 -13.82
C ASP A 260 -0.67 3.54 -13.10
N ARG A 261 -0.68 4.06 -11.86
CA ARG A 261 -1.88 4.14 -11.02
C ARG A 261 -1.92 5.41 -10.20
N VAL A 262 -3.04 6.13 -10.28
CA VAL A 262 -3.37 7.29 -9.44
C VAL A 262 -4.50 6.90 -8.49
N ILE A 263 -4.27 7.05 -7.16
CA ILE A 263 -5.19 6.60 -6.12
C ILE A 263 -5.75 7.82 -5.40
N PHE A 264 -7.05 8.04 -5.58
CA PHE A 264 -7.78 9.13 -4.93
C PHE A 264 -8.04 8.83 -3.45
N SER A 265 -7.85 9.83 -2.59
CA SER A 265 -8.24 9.71 -1.19
C SER A 265 -9.71 10.09 -0.97
N LEU A 266 -10.40 9.23 -0.27
CA LEU A 266 -11.74 9.45 0.25
C LEU A 266 -11.67 9.80 1.75
N PRO A 267 -12.59 10.62 2.27
CA PRO A 267 -12.73 10.80 3.71
C PRO A 267 -13.23 9.51 4.37
N SER A 268 -12.84 9.29 5.62
CA SER A 268 -13.39 8.23 6.46
C SER A 268 -14.72 8.72 7.05
N ASP A 269 -15.81 8.55 6.31
CA ASP A 269 -17.11 9.11 6.66
C ASP A 269 -18.27 8.19 6.22
N ALA A 270 -19.49 8.54 6.60
CA ALA A 270 -20.70 7.80 6.28
C ALA A 270 -20.97 7.69 4.76
N ALA A 271 -21.80 6.73 4.37
CA ALA A 271 -22.07 6.43 2.97
C ALA A 271 -22.66 7.60 2.18
N ASP A 272 -23.51 8.40 2.79
CA ASP A 272 -24.13 9.60 2.19
C ASP A 272 -23.13 10.72 1.89
N VAL A 273 -21.99 10.75 2.58
CA VAL A 273 -20.87 11.66 2.32
C VAL A 273 -19.92 11.08 1.27
N VAL A 274 -19.58 9.81 1.41
CA VAL A 274 -18.51 9.17 0.59
C VAL A 274 -18.98 8.82 -0.81
N LEU A 275 -20.16 8.18 -0.94
CA LEU A 275 -20.60 7.64 -2.22
C LEU A 275 -20.81 8.72 -3.31
N PRO A 276 -21.32 9.92 -3.04
CA PRO A 276 -21.39 10.97 -4.06
C PRO A 276 -20.02 11.43 -4.60
N LEU A 277 -18.94 11.24 -3.82
CA LEU A 277 -17.59 11.59 -4.28
C LEU A 277 -17.08 10.62 -5.36
N LEU A 278 -17.56 9.38 -5.37
CA LEU A 278 -17.14 8.38 -6.36
C LEU A 278 -17.48 8.80 -7.77
N GLU A 279 -18.68 9.35 -8.00
CA GLU A 279 -19.11 9.87 -9.31
C GLU A 279 -18.17 11.00 -9.79
N LYS A 280 -17.86 11.95 -8.91
CA LYS A 280 -16.94 13.04 -9.21
C LYS A 280 -15.54 12.53 -9.57
N TYR A 281 -15.02 11.56 -8.82
CA TYR A 281 -13.69 11.00 -9.05
C TYR A 281 -13.66 10.14 -10.31
N ALA A 282 -14.72 9.35 -10.57
CA ALA A 282 -14.88 8.59 -11.80
C ALA A 282 -14.93 9.49 -13.04
N SER A 283 -15.66 10.63 -12.98
CA SER A 283 -15.67 11.60 -14.05
C SER A 283 -14.27 12.13 -14.39
N ILE A 284 -13.45 12.43 -13.38
CA ILE A 284 -12.05 12.83 -13.60
C ILE A 284 -11.23 11.68 -14.20
N ALA A 285 -11.35 10.46 -13.66
CA ALA A 285 -10.61 9.29 -14.12
C ALA A 285 -10.89 9.00 -15.62
N HIS A 286 -12.14 9.08 -16.05
CA HIS A 286 -12.54 8.81 -17.43
C HIS A 286 -11.90 9.77 -18.44
N GLU A 287 -11.58 11.01 -18.07
CA GLU A 287 -10.88 11.95 -18.94
C GLU A 287 -9.46 11.49 -19.34
N PHE A 288 -8.86 10.57 -18.57
CA PHE A 288 -7.47 10.09 -18.74
C PHE A 288 -7.38 8.61 -19.08
N THR A 289 -8.51 7.91 -19.25
CA THR A 289 -8.57 6.48 -19.62
C THR A 289 -9.01 6.25 -21.06
N SER A 290 -9.30 7.28 -21.81
CA SER A 290 -9.68 7.24 -23.25
C SER A 290 -8.49 7.20 -24.19
#